data_1ba01c2cdb8481b42602096129021b6b
#
_entry.id   1ba01c2cdb8481b42602096129021b6b
#
_cell.length_a   1.000
_cell.length_b   1.000
_cell.length_c   1.000
_cell.angle_alpha   90.00
_cell.angle_beta   90.00
_cell.angle_gamma   90.00
#
_symmetry.space_group_name_H-M   'P 1'
#
loop_
_entity.id
_entity.type
_entity.pdbx_description
1 polymer ?
#
loop_
_entity_poly.entity_id
_entity_poly.type
_entity_poly.pdbx_seq_one_letter_code
_entity_poly.pdbx_strand_id
1 'polypeptide(L)'
;MLYKRILLKLSGEALAGSQGNGICPDVLNSLSEEIKSISDLGVQISVVVGGGNIHRGVAGATEGMDRTTSDHMGMLATIINSLALQDSLERKGVLTRVLTAVEMQEIAEPYIRRRAVRHLEKGRVVIF
;
A
#
# COMPACT_ATOMS: atom_id res chain seq x y z
N MET A 1 -0.32 -10.66 23.29
CA MET A 1 -0.05 -9.66 22.24
C MET A 1 0.34 -8.32 22.86
N LEU A 2 1.48 -7.79 22.46
CA LEU A 2 1.95 -6.49 22.95
C LEU A 2 1.19 -5.32 22.31
N TYR A 3 0.82 -5.46 21.04
CA TYR A 3 0.16 -4.37 20.30
C TYR A 3 -1.18 -4.80 19.74
N LYS A 4 -2.17 -3.91 19.86
CA LYS A 4 -3.51 -4.14 19.28
C LYS A 4 -3.65 -3.50 17.90
N ARG A 5 -2.83 -2.51 17.61
CA ARG A 5 -2.86 -1.76 16.36
C ARG A 5 -1.43 -1.43 15.93
N ILE A 6 -1.11 -1.73 14.67
CA ILE A 6 0.22 -1.49 14.12
C ILE A 6 0.14 -0.76 12.79
N LEU A 7 1.20 -0.05 12.47
CA LEU A 7 1.40 0.58 11.16
C LEU A 7 2.64 -0.04 10.54
N LEU A 8 2.48 -0.67 9.39
CA LEU A 8 3.58 -1.23 8.62
C LEU A 8 3.97 -0.25 7.51
N LYS A 9 5.26 0.02 7.39
CA LYS A 9 5.79 0.83 6.29
C LYS A 9 6.54 -0.11 5.34
N LEU A 10 6.09 -0.16 4.09
CA LEU A 10 6.68 -1.01 3.07
C LEU A 10 7.28 -0.14 1.97
N SER A 11 8.54 -0.34 1.66
CA SER A 11 9.14 0.35 0.52
C SER A 11 8.64 -0.29 -0.78
N GLY A 12 8.52 0.52 -1.83
CA GLY A 12 8.16 -0.01 -3.14
C GLY A 12 9.17 -1.03 -3.63
N GLU A 13 10.46 -0.81 -3.33
CA GLU A 13 11.53 -1.73 -3.72
C GLU A 13 11.33 -3.13 -3.14
N ALA A 14 10.74 -3.25 -1.96
CA ALA A 14 10.46 -4.55 -1.36
C ALA A 14 9.50 -5.36 -2.24
N LEU A 15 8.55 -4.70 -2.90
CA LEU A 15 7.59 -5.39 -3.79
C LEU A 15 8.22 -5.87 -5.08
N ALA A 16 9.32 -5.27 -5.50
CA ALA A 16 10.04 -5.68 -6.70
C ALA A 16 10.82 -6.98 -6.50
N GLY A 17 11.24 -7.24 -5.27
CA GLY A 17 12.08 -8.40 -4.98
C GLY A 17 13.39 -8.34 -5.75
N SER A 18 13.90 -9.50 -6.17
CA SER A 18 15.18 -9.59 -6.87
C SER A 18 15.14 -9.06 -8.31
N GLN A 19 13.94 -8.87 -8.88
CA GLN A 19 13.84 -8.35 -10.25
C GLN A 19 14.14 -6.85 -10.35
N GLY A 20 14.16 -6.12 -9.23
CA GLY A 20 14.61 -4.74 -9.15
C GLY A 20 13.58 -3.67 -9.52
N ASN A 21 12.51 -4.02 -10.23
CA ASN A 21 11.44 -3.10 -10.59
C ASN A 21 10.12 -3.84 -10.70
N GLY A 22 9.03 -3.08 -10.79
CA GLY A 22 7.69 -3.65 -10.90
C GLY A 22 7.26 -4.34 -9.62
N ILE A 23 6.33 -5.26 -9.75
CA ILE A 23 5.79 -6.04 -8.63
C ILE A 23 6.07 -7.52 -8.86
N CYS A 24 6.81 -8.13 -7.93
CA CYS A 24 7.09 -9.56 -7.96
C CYS A 24 5.90 -10.32 -7.35
N PRO A 25 5.21 -11.17 -8.10
CA PRO A 25 4.03 -11.87 -7.56
C PRO A 25 4.33 -12.73 -6.34
N ASP A 26 5.48 -13.38 -6.30
CA ASP A 26 5.85 -14.24 -5.16
C ASP A 26 6.07 -13.42 -3.89
N VAL A 27 6.73 -12.26 -4.02
CA VAL A 27 6.94 -11.36 -2.88
C VAL A 27 5.61 -10.83 -2.37
N LEU A 28 4.74 -10.39 -3.29
CA LEU A 28 3.42 -9.89 -2.95
C LEU A 28 2.60 -10.95 -2.23
N ASN A 29 2.63 -12.18 -2.70
CA ASN A 29 1.92 -13.29 -2.09
C ASN A 29 2.45 -13.58 -0.67
N SER A 30 3.76 -13.64 -0.50
CA SER A 30 4.38 -13.89 0.81
C SER A 30 4.04 -12.80 1.81
N LEU A 31 4.09 -11.55 1.38
CA LEU A 31 3.76 -10.41 2.21
C LEU A 31 2.30 -10.47 2.65
N SER A 32 1.40 -10.80 1.71
CA SER A 32 -0.02 -10.93 2.01
C SER A 32 -0.31 -12.04 3.01
N GLU A 33 0.41 -13.16 2.92
CA GLU A 33 0.29 -14.24 3.89
C GLU A 33 0.73 -13.79 5.29
N GLU A 34 1.81 -13.02 5.40
CA GLU A 34 2.27 -12.50 6.67
C GLU A 34 1.26 -11.53 7.28
N ILE A 35 0.73 -10.62 6.48
CA ILE A 35 -0.29 -9.67 6.94
C ILE A 35 -1.53 -10.42 7.40
N LYS A 36 -1.96 -11.41 6.62
CA LYS A 36 -3.12 -12.24 6.99
C LYS A 36 -2.91 -12.91 8.34
N SER A 37 -1.75 -13.51 8.56
CA SER A 37 -1.47 -14.21 9.81
C SER A 37 -1.53 -13.29 11.03
N ILE A 38 -1.06 -12.05 10.88
CA ILE A 38 -1.13 -11.06 11.95
C ILE A 38 -2.58 -10.59 12.15
N SER A 39 -3.30 -10.35 11.06
CA SER A 39 -4.71 -9.96 11.12
C SER A 39 -5.56 -11.02 11.79
N ASP A 40 -5.29 -12.29 11.52
CA ASP A 40 -6.01 -13.42 12.12
C ASP A 40 -5.83 -13.49 13.63
N LEU A 41 -4.76 -12.89 14.17
CA LEU A 41 -4.54 -12.77 15.60
C LEU A 41 -5.39 -11.67 16.25
N GLY A 42 -6.15 -10.92 15.47
CA GLY A 42 -6.97 -9.82 15.97
C GLY A 42 -6.25 -8.48 16.02
N VAL A 43 -5.05 -8.38 15.47
CA VAL A 43 -4.31 -7.11 15.41
C VAL A 43 -4.90 -6.24 14.30
N GLN A 44 -5.14 -4.96 14.60
CA GLN A 44 -5.58 -3.98 13.61
C GLN A 44 -4.35 -3.49 12.84
N ILE A 45 -4.40 -3.55 11.51
CA ILE A 45 -3.24 -3.29 10.67
C ILE A 45 -3.52 -2.17 9.67
N SER A 46 -2.66 -1.17 9.65
CA SER A 46 -2.57 -0.21 8.57
C SER A 46 -1.23 -0.38 7.87
N VAL A 47 -1.20 -0.12 6.57
CA VAL A 47 -0.01 -0.29 5.74
C VAL A 47 0.20 0.98 4.92
N VAL A 48 1.42 1.49 4.95
CA VAL A 48 1.86 2.58 4.07
C VAL A 48 2.83 1.98 3.06
N VAL A 49 2.54 2.17 1.78
CA VAL A 49 3.33 1.58 0.69
C VAL A 49 3.99 2.68 -0.13
N GLY A 50 5.28 2.55 -0.38
CA GLY A 50 5.99 3.44 -1.30
C GLY A 50 5.78 3.02 -2.75
N GLY A 51 6.32 3.81 -3.68
CA GLY A 51 6.16 3.59 -5.11
C GLY A 51 7.47 3.46 -5.89
N GLY A 52 8.61 3.32 -5.21
CA GLY A 52 9.92 3.36 -5.85
C GLY A 52 10.22 2.24 -6.82
N ASN A 53 9.48 1.15 -6.77
CA ASN A 53 9.58 0.05 -7.73
C ASN A 53 8.94 0.40 -9.08
N ILE A 54 8.06 1.39 -9.11
CA ILE A 54 7.35 1.84 -10.31
C ILE A 54 7.95 3.15 -10.79
N HIS A 55 8.12 4.13 -9.90
CA HIS A 55 8.61 5.46 -10.26
C HIS A 55 9.33 6.11 -9.09
N ARG A 56 10.47 6.74 -9.38
CA ARG A 56 11.23 7.54 -8.42
C ARG A 56 11.27 8.98 -8.88
N GLY A 57 10.67 9.87 -8.07
CA GLY A 57 10.56 11.30 -8.41
C GLY A 57 11.91 11.97 -8.64
N VAL A 58 12.90 11.68 -7.81
CA VAL A 58 14.24 12.26 -7.95
C VAL A 58 14.90 11.81 -9.26
N ALA A 59 14.83 10.53 -9.59
CA ALA A 59 15.37 10.00 -10.83
C ALA A 59 14.66 10.59 -12.05
N GLY A 60 13.34 10.68 -12.00
CA GLY A 60 12.56 11.29 -13.07
C GLY A 60 12.93 12.73 -13.31
N ALA A 61 13.07 13.52 -12.24
CA ALA A 61 13.48 14.92 -12.33
C ALA A 61 14.89 15.07 -12.90
N THR A 62 15.79 14.17 -12.51
CA THR A 62 17.18 14.16 -13.02
C THR A 62 17.23 13.87 -14.52
N GLU A 63 16.27 13.11 -15.04
CA GLU A 63 16.15 12.79 -16.45
C GLU A 63 15.43 13.88 -17.27
N GLY A 64 15.25 15.05 -16.68
CA GLY A 64 14.65 16.19 -17.36
C GLY A 64 13.14 16.30 -17.19
N MET A 65 12.53 15.44 -16.43
CA MET A 65 11.10 15.51 -16.13
C MET A 65 10.83 16.63 -15.12
N ASP A 66 9.72 17.34 -15.30
CA ASP A 66 9.26 18.33 -14.34
C ASP A 66 9.06 17.66 -12.97
N ARG A 67 9.60 18.28 -11.91
CA ARG A 67 9.58 17.70 -10.56
C ARG A 67 8.16 17.48 -10.06
N THR A 68 7.26 18.44 -10.28
CA THR A 68 5.87 18.33 -9.84
C THR A 68 5.18 17.17 -10.53
N THR A 69 5.36 17.04 -11.84
CA THR A 69 4.82 15.92 -12.60
C THR A 69 5.36 14.59 -12.11
N SER A 70 6.68 14.53 -11.88
CA SER A 70 7.33 13.33 -11.37
C SER A 70 6.79 12.94 -9.99
N ASP A 71 6.55 13.92 -9.11
CA ASP A 71 5.99 13.66 -7.79
C ASP A 71 4.56 13.12 -7.88
N HIS A 72 3.75 13.64 -8.81
CA HIS A 72 2.41 13.10 -9.05
C HIS A 72 2.47 11.65 -9.55
N MET A 73 3.41 11.35 -10.42
CA MET A 73 3.61 9.98 -10.89
C MET A 73 4.00 9.05 -9.73
N GLY A 74 4.85 9.54 -8.82
CA GLY A 74 5.21 8.80 -7.61
C GLY A 74 4.01 8.51 -6.73
N MET A 75 3.12 9.48 -6.56
CA MET A 75 1.87 9.28 -5.80
C MET A 75 0.99 8.22 -6.44
N LEU A 76 0.84 8.27 -7.76
CA LEU A 76 0.07 7.26 -8.49
C LEU A 76 0.73 5.88 -8.41
N ALA A 77 2.05 5.83 -8.38
CA ALA A 77 2.79 4.58 -8.20
C ALA A 77 2.47 3.92 -6.85
N THR A 78 2.33 4.71 -5.78
CA THR A 78 1.92 4.16 -4.48
C THR A 78 0.52 3.59 -4.54
N ILE A 79 -0.37 4.19 -5.31
CA ILE A 79 -1.74 3.71 -5.47
C ILE A 79 -1.75 2.40 -6.24
N ILE A 80 -0.93 2.28 -7.28
CA ILE A 80 -0.78 1.02 -8.02
C ILE A 80 -0.39 -0.10 -7.06
N ASN A 81 0.63 0.11 -6.23
CA ASN A 81 1.08 -0.87 -5.26
C ASN A 81 0.00 -1.19 -4.22
N SER A 82 -0.73 -0.17 -3.78
CA SER A 82 -1.82 -0.35 -2.81
C SER A 82 -2.93 -1.23 -3.36
N LEU A 83 -3.29 -1.03 -4.62
CA LEU A 83 -4.31 -1.85 -5.28
C LEU A 83 -3.84 -3.28 -5.47
N ALA A 84 -2.56 -3.49 -5.81
CA ALA A 84 -2.00 -4.82 -5.94
C ALA A 84 -2.04 -5.56 -4.59
N LEU A 85 -1.67 -4.88 -3.52
CA LEU A 85 -1.71 -5.46 -2.17
C LEU A 85 -3.15 -5.75 -1.75
N GLN A 86 -4.09 -4.83 -2.02
CA GLN A 86 -5.50 -5.03 -1.76
C GLN A 86 -6.02 -6.29 -2.45
N ASP A 87 -5.76 -6.42 -3.74
CA ASP A 87 -6.19 -7.58 -4.50
C ASP A 87 -5.64 -8.89 -3.92
N SER A 88 -4.35 -8.90 -3.59
CA SER A 88 -3.70 -10.07 -3.02
C SER A 88 -4.30 -10.46 -1.67
N LEU A 89 -4.53 -9.48 -0.79
CA LEU A 89 -5.13 -9.72 0.52
C LEU A 89 -6.57 -10.20 0.41
N GLU A 90 -7.36 -9.58 -0.45
CA GLU A 90 -8.77 -9.94 -0.58
C GLU A 90 -8.95 -11.33 -1.19
N ARG A 91 -8.06 -11.75 -2.07
CA ARG A 91 -8.05 -13.14 -2.56
C ARG A 91 -7.79 -14.16 -1.45
N LYS A 92 -7.21 -13.73 -0.35
CA LYS A 92 -6.96 -14.58 0.83
C LYS A 92 -8.03 -14.42 1.92
N GLY A 93 -9.10 -13.67 1.62
CA GLY A 93 -10.20 -13.48 2.55
C GLY A 93 -10.01 -12.36 3.56
N VAL A 94 -8.98 -11.54 3.40
CA VAL A 94 -8.74 -10.37 4.27
C VAL A 94 -9.46 -9.17 3.70
N LEU A 95 -10.33 -8.54 4.48
CA LEU A 95 -11.04 -7.34 4.05
C LEU A 95 -10.09 -6.14 4.12
N THR A 96 -10.11 -5.31 3.09
CA THR A 96 -9.21 -4.16 2.96
C THR A 96 -9.94 -2.89 2.57
N ARG A 97 -9.28 -1.76 2.82
CA ARG A 97 -9.71 -0.45 2.29
C ARG A 97 -8.46 0.33 1.90
N VAL A 98 -8.44 0.82 0.67
CA VAL A 98 -7.37 1.72 0.20
C VAL A 98 -7.85 3.16 0.34
N LEU A 99 -7.06 3.98 1.02
CA LEU A 99 -7.34 5.39 1.23
C LEU A 99 -6.23 6.21 0.58
N THR A 100 -6.59 7.31 -0.08
CA THR A 100 -5.64 8.16 -0.78
C THR A 100 -5.90 9.64 -0.55
N ALA A 101 -4.83 10.44 -0.58
CA ALA A 101 -4.93 11.88 -0.57
C ALA A 101 -5.27 12.46 -1.95
N VAL A 102 -5.04 11.68 -3.02
CA VAL A 102 -5.42 12.06 -4.38
C VAL A 102 -6.86 11.66 -4.61
N GLU A 103 -7.68 12.59 -5.08
CA GLU A 103 -9.10 12.33 -5.31
C GLU A 103 -9.31 11.38 -6.48
N MET A 104 -9.78 10.17 -6.20
CA MET A 104 -10.09 9.15 -7.22
C MET A 104 -11.09 8.15 -6.64
N GLN A 105 -12.27 8.62 -6.29
CA GLN A 105 -13.27 7.87 -5.53
C GLN A 105 -13.70 6.55 -6.16
N GLU A 106 -13.57 6.38 -7.46
CA GLU A 106 -13.93 5.13 -8.14
C GLU A 106 -12.96 3.99 -7.82
N ILE A 107 -11.76 4.31 -7.34
CA ILE A 107 -10.69 3.34 -7.11
C ILE A 107 -10.35 3.21 -5.63
N ALA A 108 -10.30 4.34 -4.92
CA ALA A 108 -9.88 4.39 -3.52
C ALA A 108 -10.68 5.44 -2.77
N GLU A 109 -10.86 5.23 -1.47
CA GLU A 109 -11.53 6.22 -0.63
C GLU A 109 -10.63 7.45 -0.41
N PRO A 110 -11.22 8.65 -0.29
CA PRO A 110 -10.47 9.80 0.22
C PRO A 110 -9.99 9.51 1.63
N TYR A 111 -8.74 9.90 1.92
CA TYR A 111 -8.23 9.75 3.27
C TYR A 111 -8.96 10.68 4.24
N ILE A 112 -9.63 10.09 5.20
CA ILE A 112 -10.24 10.79 6.33
C ILE A 112 -9.89 9.97 7.57
N ARG A 113 -9.17 10.57 8.50
CA ARG A 113 -8.66 9.86 9.68
C ARG A 113 -9.73 9.07 10.42
N ARG A 114 -10.88 9.68 10.65
CA ARG A 114 -11.98 9.03 11.37
C ARG A 114 -12.46 7.75 10.66
N ARG A 115 -12.52 7.78 9.33
CA ARG A 115 -12.92 6.61 8.55
C ARG A 115 -11.86 5.52 8.58
N ALA A 116 -10.57 5.91 8.54
CA ALA A 116 -9.48 4.94 8.64
C ALA A 116 -9.55 4.19 9.97
N VAL A 117 -9.76 4.92 11.07
CA VAL A 117 -9.89 4.31 12.40
C VAL A 117 -11.10 3.36 12.44
N ARG A 118 -12.23 3.77 11.85
CA ARG A 118 -13.43 2.93 11.80
C ARG A 118 -13.17 1.63 11.03
N HIS A 119 -12.47 1.70 9.91
CA HIS A 119 -12.13 0.50 9.15
C HIS A 119 -11.27 -0.45 9.99
N LEU A 120 -10.28 0.08 10.70
CA LEU A 120 -9.44 -0.72 11.60
C LEU A 120 -10.25 -1.39 12.69
N GLU A 121 -11.19 -0.66 13.30
CA GLU A 121 -12.05 -1.20 14.34
C GLU A 121 -12.96 -2.31 13.82
N LYS A 122 -13.30 -2.29 12.54
CA LYS A 122 -14.09 -3.33 11.88
C LYS A 122 -13.25 -4.50 11.37
N GLY A 123 -11.96 -4.53 11.67
CA GLY A 123 -11.07 -5.61 11.29
C GLY A 123 -10.60 -5.57 9.85
N ARG A 124 -10.75 -4.44 9.17
CA ARG A 124 -10.25 -4.26 7.82
C ARG A 124 -8.81 -3.79 7.85
N VAL A 125 -7.99 -4.29 6.94
CA VAL A 125 -6.63 -3.78 6.73
C VAL A 125 -6.75 -2.49 5.92
N VAL A 126 -6.16 -1.42 6.42
CA VAL A 126 -6.19 -0.10 5.77
C VAL A 126 -4.86 0.13 5.07
N ILE A 127 -4.90 0.45 3.78
CA ILE A 127 -3.72 0.68 2.95
C ILE A 127 -3.71 2.14 2.50
N PHE A 128 -2.58 2.80 2.73
CA PHE A 128 -2.39 4.20 2.33
C PHE A 128 -1.40 4.33 1.18
#